data_eabca9486ed6f36c1f0ee98140f03935
#
_entry.id   eabca9486ed6f36c1f0ee98140f03935
#
_cell.length_a   1.000
_cell.length_b   1.000
_cell.length_c   1.000
_cell.angle_alpha   90.00
_cell.angle_beta   90.00
_cell.angle_gamma   90.00
#
_symmetry.space_group_name_H-M   'P 1'
#
loop_
_entity.id
_entity.type
_entity.pdbx_description
1 polymer ?
#
loop_
_entity_poly.entity_id
_entity_poly.type
_entity_poly.pdbx_seq_one_letter_code
_entity_poly.pdbx_strand_id
1 'polypeptide(L)'
;MNAQKGFTLIELMIVVAIIGILAAIAIPAYQNYTKRSHVSEGLSLAGGAKAGIAEFYSSNGKFPTGNTSVGLAPAASIKGNAVNSVNVSGSLITITYGTKVEAGKQLNLKGTPSGGGITWTCSAPTTNGVDQKFLPSNCRN
;
A
#
# COMPACT_ATOMS: atom_id res chain seq x y z
N MET A 1 -3.78 29.80 -54.00
CA MET A 1 -2.51 29.28 -53.48
C MET A 1 -2.62 29.04 -52.01
N ASN A 2 -2.48 27.79 -51.61
CA ASN A 2 -2.53 27.40 -50.20
C ASN A 2 -1.14 27.58 -49.58
N ALA A 3 -0.95 28.65 -48.80
CA ALA A 3 0.25 28.81 -48.01
C ALA A 3 0.19 27.82 -46.84
N GLN A 4 0.89 26.75 -46.94
CA GLN A 4 1.06 25.82 -45.81
C GLN A 4 2.04 26.46 -44.83
N LYS A 5 1.50 26.89 -43.66
CA LYS A 5 2.35 27.36 -42.58
C LYS A 5 2.90 26.14 -41.84
N GLY A 6 4.20 25.88 -41.98
CA GLY A 6 4.90 24.87 -41.22
C GLY A 6 5.31 25.41 -39.84
N PHE A 7 5.59 24.51 -38.91
CA PHE A 7 6.16 24.87 -37.61
C PHE A 7 7.61 25.36 -37.80
N THR A 8 7.96 26.42 -37.08
CA THR A 8 9.35 26.83 -36.99
C THR A 8 10.12 25.94 -36.02
N LEU A 9 11.43 25.84 -36.20
CA LEU A 9 12.29 25.05 -35.29
C LEU A 9 12.19 25.57 -33.86
N ILE A 10 12.10 26.89 -33.65
CA ILE A 10 12.03 27.47 -32.34
C ILE A 10 10.69 27.17 -31.64
N GLU A 11 9.58 27.16 -32.37
CA GLU A 11 8.27 26.75 -31.85
C GLU A 11 8.29 25.33 -31.37
N LEU A 12 8.88 24.41 -32.14
CA LEU A 12 9.02 23.01 -31.74
C LEU A 12 9.90 22.88 -30.51
N MET A 13 11.00 23.61 -30.44
CA MET A 13 11.90 23.59 -29.28
C MET A 13 11.22 24.08 -28.00
N ILE A 14 10.43 25.14 -28.08
CA ILE A 14 9.67 25.67 -26.95
C ILE A 14 8.64 24.64 -26.46
N VAL A 15 7.91 24.02 -27.37
CA VAL A 15 6.92 22.98 -27.02
C VAL A 15 7.57 21.80 -26.30
N VAL A 16 8.69 21.30 -26.84
CA VAL A 16 9.42 20.18 -26.21
C VAL A 16 9.96 20.58 -24.84
N ALA A 17 10.48 21.82 -24.69
CA ALA A 17 10.95 22.32 -23.41
C ALA A 17 9.84 22.37 -22.35
N ILE A 18 8.66 22.87 -22.74
CA ILE A 18 7.50 22.94 -21.85
C ILE A 18 7.03 21.53 -21.46
N ILE A 19 6.95 20.61 -22.40
CA ILE A 19 6.60 19.21 -22.12
C ILE A 19 7.61 18.59 -21.17
N GLY A 20 8.90 18.86 -21.34
CA GLY A 20 9.95 18.37 -20.45
C GLY A 20 9.79 18.87 -19.01
N ILE A 21 9.49 20.14 -18.84
CA ILE A 21 9.25 20.74 -17.52
C ILE A 21 8.01 20.13 -16.85
N LEU A 22 6.93 20.02 -17.59
CA LEU A 22 5.69 19.43 -17.09
C LEU A 22 5.86 17.96 -16.72
N ALA A 23 6.57 17.20 -17.55
CA ALA A 23 6.88 15.79 -17.32
C ALA A 23 7.73 15.59 -16.05
N ALA A 24 8.68 16.49 -15.80
CA ALA A 24 9.53 16.42 -14.61
C ALA A 24 8.73 16.50 -13.30
N ILE A 25 7.60 17.17 -13.31
CA ILE A 25 6.71 17.29 -12.15
C ILE A 25 5.67 16.15 -12.14
N ALA A 26 5.11 15.83 -13.30
CA ALA A 26 4.00 14.88 -13.43
C ALA A 26 4.42 13.42 -13.19
N ILE A 27 5.57 13.00 -13.66
CA ILE A 27 6.03 11.61 -13.54
C ILE A 27 6.25 11.20 -12.08
N PRO A 28 6.98 11.95 -11.24
CA PRO A 28 7.12 11.60 -9.83
C PRO A 28 5.78 11.56 -9.08
N ALA A 29 4.88 12.51 -9.37
CA ALA A 29 3.55 12.55 -8.76
C ALA A 29 2.73 11.32 -9.14
N TYR A 30 2.79 10.89 -10.41
CA TYR A 30 2.13 9.69 -10.90
C TYR A 30 2.69 8.43 -10.23
N GLN A 31 4.01 8.33 -10.09
CA GLN A 31 4.66 7.20 -9.41
C GLN A 31 4.22 7.09 -7.96
N ASN A 32 4.16 8.20 -7.23
CA ASN A 32 3.69 8.22 -5.84
C ASN A 32 2.23 7.79 -5.74
N TYR A 33 1.38 8.26 -6.65
CA TYR A 33 -0.03 7.87 -6.71
C TYR A 33 -0.18 6.36 -6.97
N THR A 34 0.57 5.81 -7.92
CA THR A 34 0.55 4.39 -8.27
C THR A 34 1.01 3.52 -7.09
N LYS A 35 2.09 3.90 -6.41
CA LYS A 35 2.58 3.19 -5.23
C LYS A 35 1.58 3.24 -4.08
N ARG A 36 0.92 4.37 -3.88
CA ARG A 36 -0.15 4.51 -2.89
C ARG A 36 -1.34 3.60 -3.19
N SER A 37 -1.68 3.45 -4.46
CA SER A 37 -2.70 2.50 -4.91
C SER A 37 -2.31 1.06 -4.58
N HIS A 38 -1.05 0.69 -4.79
CA HIS A 38 -0.54 -0.64 -4.44
C HIS A 38 -0.51 -0.88 -2.93
N VAL A 39 -0.23 0.15 -2.14
CA VAL A 39 -0.33 0.06 -0.67
C VAL A 39 -1.77 -0.23 -0.25
N SER A 40 -2.74 0.41 -0.89
CA SER A 40 -4.18 0.15 -0.64
C SER A 40 -4.60 -1.27 -1.01
N GLU A 41 -3.99 -1.87 -2.02
CA GLU A 41 -4.18 -3.29 -2.35
C GLU A 41 -3.83 -4.19 -1.15
N GLY A 42 -2.70 -3.92 -0.50
CA GLY A 42 -2.29 -4.66 0.69
C GLY A 42 -3.27 -4.53 1.84
N LEU A 43 -3.81 -3.34 2.05
CA LEU A 43 -4.84 -3.12 3.07
C LEU A 43 -6.12 -3.90 2.77
N SER A 44 -6.50 -4.01 1.49
CA SER A 44 -7.64 -4.83 1.07
C SER A 44 -7.40 -6.31 1.31
N LEU A 45 -6.22 -6.82 1.00
CA LEU A 45 -5.83 -8.21 1.27
C LEU A 45 -5.83 -8.53 2.77
N ALA A 46 -5.49 -7.57 3.60
CA ALA A 46 -5.50 -7.73 5.06
C ALA A 46 -6.92 -7.80 5.64
N GLY A 47 -7.95 -7.47 4.89
CA GLY A 47 -9.34 -7.53 5.33
C GLY A 47 -9.75 -8.91 5.82
N GLY A 48 -9.36 -9.97 5.14
CA GLY A 48 -9.59 -11.35 5.58
C GLY A 48 -8.91 -11.67 6.90
N ALA A 49 -7.70 -11.17 7.09
CA ALA A 49 -6.98 -11.33 8.35
C ALA A 49 -7.65 -10.60 9.51
N LYS A 50 -8.14 -9.37 9.26
CA LYS A 50 -8.91 -8.62 10.27
C LYS A 50 -10.15 -9.38 10.72
N ALA A 51 -10.92 -9.89 9.76
CA ALA A 51 -12.13 -10.65 10.03
C ALA A 51 -11.82 -11.94 10.81
N GLY A 52 -10.82 -12.69 10.40
CA GLY A 52 -10.39 -13.91 11.07
C GLY A 52 -9.91 -13.67 12.49
N ILE A 53 -9.15 -12.62 12.73
CA ILE A 53 -8.69 -12.24 14.08
C ILE A 53 -9.87 -11.84 14.95
N ALA A 54 -10.81 -11.05 14.42
CA ALA A 54 -11.99 -10.61 15.17
C ALA A 54 -12.87 -11.79 15.58
N GLU A 55 -13.11 -12.73 14.69
CA GLU A 55 -13.85 -13.96 14.97
C GLU A 55 -13.15 -14.81 16.02
N PHE A 56 -11.86 -15.04 15.85
CA PHE A 56 -11.05 -15.83 16.78
C PHE A 56 -11.06 -15.20 18.19
N TYR A 57 -10.86 -13.89 18.26
CA TYR A 57 -10.88 -13.17 19.53
C TYR A 57 -12.24 -13.22 20.21
N SER A 58 -13.31 -13.05 19.44
CA SER A 58 -14.68 -13.14 19.97
C SER A 58 -14.99 -14.53 20.56
N SER A 59 -14.47 -15.58 19.91
CA SER A 59 -14.73 -16.97 20.34
C SER A 59 -13.81 -17.43 21.48
N ASN A 60 -12.58 -16.94 21.52
CA ASN A 60 -11.56 -17.47 22.44
C ASN A 60 -11.11 -16.48 23.53
N GLY A 61 -11.49 -15.22 23.45
CA GLY A 61 -11.10 -14.17 24.40
C GLY A 61 -9.60 -13.81 24.35
N LYS A 62 -8.87 -14.28 23.35
CA LYS A 62 -7.44 -14.03 23.18
C LYS A 62 -7.10 -13.91 21.70
N PHE A 63 -5.97 -13.27 21.39
CA PHE A 63 -5.49 -13.15 20.02
C PHE A 63 -4.91 -14.46 19.49
N PRO A 64 -5.00 -14.70 18.17
CA PRO A 64 -4.45 -15.89 17.53
C PRO A 64 -2.92 -15.88 17.53
N THR A 65 -2.32 -17.04 17.33
CA THR A 65 -0.84 -17.14 17.23
C THR A 65 -0.31 -16.90 15.84
N GLY A 66 -1.14 -17.10 14.81
CA GLY A 66 -0.71 -16.93 13.43
C GLY A 66 -1.83 -17.18 12.42
N ASN A 67 -1.50 -17.18 11.15
CA ASN A 67 -2.46 -17.32 10.05
C ASN A 67 -3.33 -18.59 10.16
N THR A 68 -2.73 -19.72 10.48
CA THR A 68 -3.45 -20.99 10.58
C THR A 68 -4.50 -20.99 11.68
N SER A 69 -4.26 -20.28 12.79
CA SER A 69 -5.19 -20.17 13.89
C SER A 69 -6.52 -19.51 13.48
N VAL A 70 -6.50 -18.65 12.48
CA VAL A 70 -7.68 -17.93 11.99
C VAL A 70 -8.16 -18.49 10.64
N GLY A 71 -7.70 -19.67 10.24
CA GLY A 71 -8.13 -20.32 9.00
C GLY A 71 -7.60 -19.69 7.74
N LEU A 72 -6.52 -18.92 7.83
CA LEU A 72 -5.89 -18.30 6.66
C LEU A 72 -4.78 -19.20 6.11
N ALA A 73 -4.52 -19.03 4.81
CA ALA A 73 -3.36 -19.60 4.16
C ALA A 73 -2.06 -19.11 4.81
N PRO A 74 -0.94 -19.84 4.65
CA PRO A 74 0.38 -19.36 5.08
C PRO A 74 0.66 -17.96 4.53
N ALA A 75 1.35 -17.14 5.30
CA ALA A 75 1.56 -15.72 4.98
C ALA A 75 2.09 -15.50 3.55
N ALA A 76 3.07 -16.30 3.13
CA ALA A 76 3.66 -16.19 1.79
C ALA A 76 2.72 -16.64 0.66
N SER A 77 1.59 -17.27 0.97
CA SER A 77 0.56 -17.65 0.00
C SER A 77 -0.50 -16.58 -0.19
N ILE A 78 -0.59 -15.61 0.71
CA ILE A 78 -1.48 -14.45 0.57
C ILE A 78 -0.72 -13.37 -0.18
N LYS A 79 -0.86 -13.39 -1.50
CA LYS A 79 -0.15 -12.51 -2.43
C LYS A 79 -1.10 -11.67 -3.25
N GLY A 80 -0.63 -10.53 -3.66
CA GLY A 80 -1.27 -9.67 -4.64
C GLY A 80 -0.27 -9.17 -5.66
N ASN A 81 -0.71 -8.27 -6.51
CA ASN A 81 0.13 -7.68 -7.54
C ASN A 81 1.36 -6.97 -6.96
N ALA A 82 1.18 -6.28 -5.84
CA ALA A 82 2.24 -5.54 -5.14
C ALA A 82 2.57 -6.11 -3.77
N VAL A 83 1.90 -7.16 -3.32
CA VAL A 83 2.02 -7.74 -1.97
C VAL A 83 2.69 -9.09 -2.04
N ASN A 84 3.72 -9.29 -1.22
CA ASN A 84 4.45 -10.55 -1.11
C ASN A 84 3.86 -11.47 -0.04
N SER A 85 3.37 -10.91 1.06
CA SER A 85 2.82 -11.70 2.15
C SER A 85 1.93 -10.87 3.06
N VAL A 86 1.00 -11.57 3.73
CA VAL A 86 0.19 -11.02 4.83
C VAL A 86 0.32 -11.98 6.01
N ASN A 87 0.91 -11.53 7.10
CA ASN A 87 1.21 -12.34 8.27
C ASN A 87 0.41 -11.88 9.49
N VAL A 88 -0.17 -12.82 10.20
CA VAL A 88 -0.86 -12.60 11.48
C VAL A 88 0.05 -13.06 12.61
N SER A 89 0.23 -12.22 13.62
CA SER A 89 0.95 -12.55 14.84
C SER A 89 0.31 -11.82 16.02
N GLY A 90 -0.48 -12.52 16.81
CA GLY A 90 -1.24 -11.88 17.89
C GLY A 90 -2.24 -10.87 17.34
N SER A 91 -2.18 -9.66 17.85
CA SER A 91 -3.02 -8.53 17.42
C SER A 91 -2.46 -7.79 16.20
N LEU A 92 -1.33 -8.24 15.65
CA LEU A 92 -0.61 -7.55 14.59
C LEU A 92 -0.78 -8.26 13.26
N ILE A 93 -1.15 -7.52 12.23
CA ILE A 93 -1.12 -7.94 10.84
C ILE A 93 0.03 -7.20 10.17
N THR A 94 0.98 -7.93 9.58
CA THR A 94 2.10 -7.37 8.85
C THR A 94 1.94 -7.65 7.37
N ILE A 95 1.86 -6.61 6.57
CA ILE A 95 1.80 -6.67 5.11
C ILE A 95 3.20 -6.38 4.59
N THR A 96 3.78 -7.29 3.80
CA THR A 96 5.08 -7.10 3.17
C THR A 96 4.88 -6.86 1.68
N TYR A 97 5.41 -5.75 1.19
CA TYR A 97 5.28 -5.33 -0.21
C TYR A 97 6.46 -5.79 -1.06
N GLY A 98 6.20 -5.89 -2.35
CA GLY A 98 7.21 -6.17 -3.36
C GLY A 98 7.74 -4.89 -4.03
N THR A 99 8.42 -5.08 -5.15
CA THR A 99 9.11 -4.02 -5.92
C THR A 99 8.17 -2.93 -6.44
N LYS A 100 6.87 -3.20 -6.58
CA LYS A 100 5.91 -2.21 -7.06
C LYS A 100 5.62 -1.09 -6.06
N VAL A 101 5.92 -1.30 -4.79
CA VAL A 101 5.93 -0.26 -3.76
C VAL A 101 7.38 0.00 -3.37
N GLU A 102 7.91 -0.81 -2.50
CA GLU A 102 9.30 -0.85 -2.07
C GLU A 102 9.62 -2.28 -1.60
N ALA A 103 10.60 -2.92 -2.21
CA ALA A 103 10.91 -4.33 -1.95
C ALA A 103 11.19 -4.60 -0.47
N GLY A 104 10.41 -5.52 0.12
CA GLY A 104 10.56 -5.96 1.49
C GLY A 104 10.05 -4.98 2.55
N LYS A 105 9.50 -3.84 2.16
CA LYS A 105 8.95 -2.87 3.11
C LYS A 105 7.60 -3.32 3.64
N GLN A 106 7.28 -2.90 4.85
CA GLN A 106 6.15 -3.40 5.62
C GLN A 106 5.19 -2.29 6.03
N LEU A 107 3.93 -2.69 6.19
CA LEU A 107 2.89 -1.90 6.80
C LEU A 107 2.17 -2.76 7.84
N ASN A 108 1.92 -2.20 9.01
CA ASN A 108 1.31 -2.91 10.13
C ASN A 108 -0.12 -2.42 10.38
N LEU A 109 -0.98 -3.38 10.70
CA LEU A 109 -2.29 -3.13 11.26
C LEU A 109 -2.31 -3.75 12.65
N LYS A 110 -2.47 -2.91 13.67
CA LYS A 110 -2.54 -3.36 15.06
C LYS A 110 -3.97 -3.33 15.55
N GLY A 111 -4.46 -4.47 16.04
CA GLY A 111 -5.76 -4.60 16.65
C GLY A 111 -5.72 -4.29 18.14
N THR A 112 -6.67 -3.51 18.59
CA THR A 112 -6.86 -3.19 20.01
C THR A 112 -8.30 -3.50 20.39
N PRO A 113 -8.55 -4.31 21.44
CA PRO A 113 -9.91 -4.59 21.88
C PRO A 113 -10.62 -3.31 22.31
N SER A 114 -11.86 -3.14 21.86
CA SER A 114 -12.66 -1.96 22.17
C SER A 114 -14.15 -2.29 22.06
N GLY A 115 -14.90 -2.11 23.13
CA GLY A 115 -16.36 -2.17 23.11
C GLY A 115 -16.99 -3.44 22.53
N GLY A 116 -16.37 -4.60 22.74
CA GLY A 116 -16.85 -5.89 22.20
C GLY A 116 -16.36 -6.21 20.79
N GLY A 117 -15.51 -5.36 20.21
CA GLY A 117 -14.87 -5.56 18.92
C GLY A 117 -13.38 -5.26 18.96
N ILE A 118 -12.79 -5.10 17.78
CA ILE A 118 -11.38 -4.74 17.63
C ILE A 118 -11.28 -3.48 16.79
N THR A 119 -10.58 -2.48 17.32
CA THR A 119 -10.21 -1.27 16.59
C THR A 119 -8.85 -1.47 15.96
N TRP A 120 -8.71 -1.11 14.68
CA TRP A 120 -7.48 -1.29 13.92
C TRP A 120 -6.76 0.03 13.69
N THR A 121 -5.46 0.05 14.00
CA THR A 121 -4.58 1.19 13.75
C THR A 121 -3.55 0.80 12.70
N CYS A 122 -3.45 1.61 11.64
CA CYS A 122 -2.50 1.41 10.55
C CYS A 122 -1.26 2.28 10.79
N SER A 123 -0.07 1.69 10.68
CA SER A 123 1.19 2.43 10.75
C SER A 123 2.33 1.66 10.08
N ALA A 124 3.28 2.38 9.52
CA ALA A 124 4.52 1.77 9.06
C ALA A 124 5.47 1.57 10.24
N PRO A 125 6.11 0.40 10.36
CA PRO A 125 7.12 0.20 11.41
C PRO A 125 8.31 1.13 11.20
N THR A 126 9.02 1.45 12.28
CA THR A 126 10.20 2.32 12.24
C THR A 126 11.36 1.69 11.47
N THR A 127 11.45 0.35 11.51
CA THR A 127 12.44 -0.42 10.75
C THR A 127 11.73 -1.15 9.61
N ASN A 128 12.21 -0.98 8.39
CA ASN A 128 11.64 -1.57 7.16
C ASN A 128 10.19 -1.14 6.86
N GLY A 129 9.75 0.00 7.38
CA GLY A 129 8.43 0.53 7.04
C GLY A 129 8.38 1.15 5.65
N VAL A 130 7.20 1.08 5.03
CA VAL A 130 6.90 1.81 3.80
C VAL A 130 7.05 3.31 4.04
N ASP A 131 7.63 4.02 3.08
CA ASP A 131 7.80 5.48 3.16
C ASP A 131 6.45 6.19 3.34
N GLN A 132 6.41 7.18 4.22
CA GLN A 132 5.19 7.93 4.56
C GLN A 132 4.49 8.53 3.34
N LYS A 133 5.23 8.93 2.32
CA LYS A 133 4.67 9.50 1.07
C LYS A 133 3.79 8.53 0.28
N PHE A 134 3.97 7.21 0.47
CA PHE A 134 3.17 6.18 -0.19
C PHE A 134 1.99 5.69 0.66
N LEU A 135 1.88 6.16 1.89
CA LEU A 135 0.82 5.72 2.80
C LEU A 135 -0.46 6.53 2.62
N PRO A 136 -1.63 5.89 2.79
CA PRO A 136 -2.87 6.61 2.99
C PRO A 136 -2.78 7.52 4.22
N SER A 137 -3.57 8.58 4.27
CA SER A 137 -3.51 9.57 5.35
C SER A 137 -3.71 8.97 6.75
N ASN A 138 -4.56 7.97 6.88
CA ASN A 138 -4.84 7.28 8.15
C ASN A 138 -3.73 6.33 8.61
N CYS A 139 -2.72 6.07 7.77
CA CYS A 139 -1.56 5.23 8.08
C CYS A 139 -0.28 6.06 8.32
N ARG A 140 -0.35 7.36 8.14
CA ARG A 140 0.79 8.26 8.37
C ARG A 140 0.94 8.61 9.85
N ASN A 141 2.18 8.70 10.29
CA ASN A 141 2.52 9.15 11.63
C ASN A 141 2.62 10.68 11.69
#